data_18cda3022eb7f0403f6794154173722d
#
_entry.id   18cda3022eb7f0403f6794154173722d
#
_cell.length_a   1.000
_cell.length_b   1.000
_cell.length_c   1.000
_cell.angle_alpha   90.00
_cell.angle_beta   90.00
_cell.angle_gamma   90.00
#
_symmetry.space_group_name_H-M   'P 1'
#
loop_
_entity.id
_entity.type
_entity.pdbx_description
1 polymer ?
#
loop_
_entity_poly.entity_id
_entity_poly.type
_entity_poly.pdbx_seq_one_letter_code
_entity_poly.pdbx_strand_id
1 'polypeptide(L)'
;DVHLGDWGLQMGLIIEELRDRKPDLVYFDESYTGEYPAEAPFTISELEDIYPTASGKAKEDPAFKERAQTATFKLQNGYAPFTAIWKHIMSVSLADLKKNYGNLDVHFELWKGESDAQKYIPWLIQDLQDKGLAHESDGALVVDIAEPTDSKELPPCIVRKSDGAALYATSDLGTIIEREKDFQPVKYIYITDKRQELHFVQVFRVARKAGYVKPETEMIHIGFGTMNGKDGKPFKTREGGVMRLEHLIADIDEAVYSRIMENRSMDEAEAKETAKIVGLAALKYGDLSNQASKDYIFDTDRFISFEGNTGPYILYTIVRIKSILNKYKENGGQVTEEGSEKKILPAKGASEKALMLQLSKYNEVIENGFAETAPHKICQYIYELANAFNSFYHDTKILSEEDPAVKDSYIGLITLTRRTLEICIGLLGIEAPERM
;
A
#
# COMPACT_ATOMS: atom_id res chain seq x y z
N ASP A 1 9.74 2.07 -0.87
CA ASP A 1 9.86 3.08 -1.94
C ASP A 1 8.50 3.56 -2.39
N VAL A 2 8.35 4.88 -2.54
CA VAL A 2 7.22 5.53 -3.22
C VAL A 2 7.71 6.06 -4.54
N HIS A 3 7.01 5.76 -5.63
CA HIS A 3 7.28 6.29 -6.96
C HIS A 3 6.15 7.23 -7.39
N LEU A 4 6.45 8.53 -7.39
CA LEU A 4 5.46 9.58 -7.61
C LEU A 4 5.36 9.92 -9.10
N GLY A 5 4.12 10.05 -9.60
CA GLY A 5 3.84 10.56 -10.93
C GLY A 5 3.92 12.08 -10.98
N ASP A 6 5.13 12.63 -10.90
CA ASP A 6 5.40 14.04 -10.69
C ASP A 6 5.96 14.77 -11.94
N TRP A 7 6.03 14.10 -13.09
CA TRP A 7 6.74 14.64 -14.26
C TRP A 7 5.97 14.62 -15.56
N GLY A 8 4.74 14.08 -15.58
CA GLY A 8 3.92 13.91 -16.77
C GLY A 8 3.01 15.10 -17.07
N LEU A 9 2.06 14.87 -17.99
CA LEU A 9 1.07 15.87 -18.46
C LEU A 9 0.24 16.44 -17.28
N GLN A 10 0.05 15.70 -16.21
CA GLN A 10 -0.65 16.16 -15.02
C GLN A 10 -0.04 17.44 -14.43
N MET A 11 1.27 17.59 -14.48
CA MET A 11 1.93 18.82 -14.00
C MET A 11 1.60 20.02 -14.90
N GLY A 12 1.63 19.83 -16.20
CA GLY A 12 1.22 20.88 -17.14
C GLY A 12 -0.24 21.28 -17.00
N LEU A 13 -1.13 20.31 -16.76
CA LEU A 13 -2.54 20.55 -16.48
C LEU A 13 -2.74 21.44 -15.25
N ILE A 14 -2.05 21.11 -14.14
CA ILE A 14 -2.09 21.90 -12.90
C ILE A 14 -1.56 23.31 -13.14
N ILE A 15 -0.44 23.46 -13.84
CA ILE A 15 0.19 24.75 -14.13
C ILE A 15 -0.77 25.65 -14.93
N GLU A 16 -1.40 25.12 -15.99
CA GLU A 16 -2.30 25.92 -16.84
C GLU A 16 -3.62 26.24 -16.12
N GLU A 17 -4.18 25.34 -15.32
CA GLU A 17 -5.35 25.65 -14.52
C GLU A 17 -5.03 26.68 -13.44
N LEU A 18 -3.86 26.61 -12.82
CA LEU A 18 -3.40 27.64 -11.89
C LEU A 18 -3.24 29.00 -12.57
N ARG A 19 -2.75 29.03 -13.81
CA ARG A 19 -2.67 30.25 -14.63
C ARG A 19 -4.05 30.83 -14.90
N ASP A 20 -5.01 30.00 -15.29
CA ASP A 20 -6.39 30.46 -15.53
C ASP A 20 -7.04 31.03 -14.26
N ARG A 21 -6.78 30.46 -13.11
CA ARG A 21 -7.35 30.89 -11.81
C ARG A 21 -6.64 32.09 -11.18
N LYS A 22 -5.32 32.13 -11.30
CA LYS A 22 -4.44 33.11 -10.62
C LYS A 22 -3.42 33.70 -11.61
N PRO A 23 -3.88 34.43 -12.65
CA PRO A 23 -2.99 34.90 -13.74
C PRO A 23 -1.94 35.91 -13.28
N ASP A 24 -2.17 36.61 -12.16
CA ASP A 24 -1.29 37.65 -11.62
C ASP A 24 -0.12 37.10 -10.80
N LEU A 25 0.02 35.78 -10.67
CA LEU A 25 1.15 35.18 -9.97
C LEU A 25 2.46 35.44 -10.73
N VAL A 26 3.52 35.74 -10.01
CA VAL A 26 4.86 36.05 -10.57
C VAL A 26 5.43 34.96 -11.47
N TYR A 27 4.94 33.74 -11.37
CA TYR A 27 5.35 32.59 -12.20
C TYR A 27 4.84 32.74 -13.66
N PHE A 28 3.85 33.58 -13.90
CA PHE A 28 3.23 33.82 -15.21
C PHE A 28 3.61 35.17 -15.80
N ASP A 29 4.37 35.98 -15.07
CA ASP A 29 4.94 37.24 -15.54
C ASP A 29 6.31 36.95 -16.23
N GLU A 30 6.34 37.04 -17.55
CA GLU A 30 7.56 36.80 -18.33
C GLU A 30 8.67 37.85 -18.07
N SER A 31 8.32 39.00 -17.49
CA SER A 31 9.26 40.06 -17.13
C SER A 31 9.89 39.87 -15.75
N TYR A 32 9.37 38.93 -14.94
CA TYR A 32 9.84 38.69 -13.59
C TYR A 32 11.22 38.03 -13.57
N THR A 33 12.16 38.68 -12.89
CA THR A 33 13.56 38.21 -12.76
C THR A 33 14.00 38.01 -11.32
N GLY A 34 13.06 38.15 -10.35
CA GLY A 34 13.33 37.98 -8.94
C GLY A 34 13.39 36.54 -8.48
N GLU A 35 13.65 36.33 -7.18
CA GLU A 35 13.52 35.02 -6.55
C GLU A 35 12.03 34.66 -6.39
N TYR A 36 11.67 33.42 -6.72
CA TYR A 36 10.30 32.97 -6.53
C TYR A 36 9.96 32.82 -5.05
N PRO A 37 8.70 33.14 -4.65
CA PRO A 37 8.26 33.03 -3.26
C PRO A 37 8.54 31.64 -2.68
N ALA A 38 8.94 31.59 -1.40
CA ALA A 38 9.17 30.33 -0.70
C ALA A 38 7.87 29.62 -0.33
N GLU A 39 6.77 30.38 -0.16
CA GLU A 39 5.46 29.83 0.16
C GLU A 39 4.70 29.43 -1.10
N ALA A 40 4.01 28.29 -1.01
CA ALA A 40 3.18 27.81 -2.11
C ALA A 40 1.98 28.75 -2.32
N PRO A 41 1.65 29.10 -3.59
CA PRO A 41 0.51 29.96 -3.90
C PRO A 41 -0.85 29.25 -3.81
N PHE A 42 -0.88 28.04 -3.28
CA PHE A 42 -2.05 27.19 -3.15
C PHE A 42 -1.91 26.24 -1.95
N THR A 43 -3.06 25.76 -1.46
CA THR A 43 -3.18 24.73 -0.45
C THR A 43 -3.36 23.35 -1.09
N ILE A 44 -3.29 22.26 -0.28
CA ILE A 44 -3.59 20.90 -0.75
C ILE A 44 -5.04 20.80 -1.24
N SER A 45 -6.00 21.41 -0.55
CA SER A 45 -7.41 21.40 -0.97
C SER A 45 -7.64 22.11 -2.30
N GLU A 46 -6.89 23.18 -2.59
CA GLU A 46 -6.93 23.84 -3.91
C GLU A 46 -6.35 22.92 -4.98
N LEU A 47 -5.23 22.20 -4.71
CA LEU A 47 -4.66 21.25 -5.68
C LEU A 47 -5.59 20.08 -6.00
N GLU A 48 -6.32 19.59 -5.01
CA GLU A 48 -7.32 18.53 -5.17
C GLU A 48 -8.50 18.93 -6.06
N ASP A 49 -8.83 20.21 -6.14
CA ASP A 49 -9.84 20.75 -7.06
C ASP A 49 -9.23 21.15 -8.41
N ILE A 50 -8.03 21.68 -8.43
CA ILE A 50 -7.33 22.11 -9.66
C ILE A 50 -7.14 20.94 -10.63
N TYR A 51 -6.61 19.80 -10.16
CA TYR A 51 -6.27 18.71 -11.08
C TYR A 51 -7.48 18.05 -11.76
N PRO A 52 -8.56 17.65 -11.06
CA PRO A 52 -9.76 17.12 -11.72
C PRO A 52 -10.40 18.12 -12.67
N THR A 53 -10.45 19.40 -12.30
CA THR A 53 -10.97 20.48 -13.16
C THR A 53 -10.14 20.59 -14.44
N ALA A 54 -8.81 20.66 -14.34
CA ALA A 54 -7.91 20.72 -15.48
C ALA A 54 -8.02 19.48 -16.37
N SER A 55 -8.12 18.30 -15.77
CA SER A 55 -8.31 17.04 -16.49
C SER A 55 -9.64 16.99 -17.24
N GLY A 56 -10.70 17.57 -16.67
CA GLY A 56 -12.00 17.75 -17.33
C GLY A 56 -11.90 18.70 -18.51
N LYS A 57 -11.35 19.91 -18.30
CA LYS A 57 -11.12 20.91 -19.36
C LYS A 57 -10.32 20.35 -20.54
N ALA A 58 -9.25 19.60 -20.27
CA ALA A 58 -8.40 19.04 -21.33
C ALA A 58 -9.11 17.98 -22.21
N LYS A 59 -10.22 17.41 -21.76
CA LYS A 59 -11.05 16.51 -22.58
C LYS A 59 -11.98 17.25 -23.51
N GLU A 60 -12.41 18.45 -23.12
CA GLU A 60 -13.42 19.26 -23.81
C GLU A 60 -12.78 20.37 -24.66
N ASP A 61 -11.62 20.89 -24.23
CA ASP A 61 -10.88 21.99 -24.87
C ASP A 61 -9.49 21.54 -25.38
N PRO A 62 -9.34 21.27 -26.69
CA PRO A 62 -8.05 20.93 -27.29
C PRO A 62 -6.99 22.02 -27.12
N ALA A 63 -7.37 23.31 -27.12
CA ALA A 63 -6.42 24.41 -26.93
C ALA A 63 -5.87 24.45 -25.52
N PHE A 64 -6.69 24.18 -24.49
CA PHE A 64 -6.21 24.02 -23.12
C PHE A 64 -5.24 22.83 -23.01
N LYS A 65 -5.59 21.70 -23.62
CA LYS A 65 -4.71 20.52 -23.65
C LYS A 65 -3.36 20.80 -24.29
N GLU A 66 -3.33 21.54 -25.40
CA GLU A 66 -2.09 21.92 -26.07
C GLU A 66 -1.23 22.85 -25.20
N ARG A 67 -1.85 23.83 -24.54
CA ARG A 67 -1.13 24.67 -23.55
C ARG A 67 -0.53 23.82 -22.42
N ALA A 68 -1.28 22.87 -21.87
CA ALA A 68 -0.80 21.97 -20.82
C ALA A 68 0.37 21.09 -21.29
N GLN A 69 0.32 20.57 -22.53
CA GLN A 69 1.45 19.85 -23.14
C GLN A 69 2.69 20.75 -23.28
N THR A 70 2.49 21.99 -23.73
CA THR A 70 3.57 22.98 -23.81
C THR A 70 4.15 23.30 -22.45
N ALA A 71 3.31 23.46 -21.42
CA ALA A 71 3.75 23.70 -20.04
C ALA A 71 4.55 22.50 -19.50
N THR A 72 4.10 21.27 -19.76
CA THR A 72 4.85 20.05 -19.42
C THR A 72 6.22 20.02 -20.08
N PHE A 73 6.29 20.31 -21.37
CA PHE A 73 7.56 20.36 -22.11
C PHE A 73 8.50 21.42 -21.54
N LYS A 74 8.00 22.63 -21.25
CA LYS A 74 8.79 23.70 -20.62
C LYS A 74 9.32 23.29 -19.25
N LEU A 75 8.49 22.65 -18.40
CA LEU A 75 8.90 22.12 -17.11
C LEU A 75 10.03 21.11 -17.25
N GLN A 76 9.86 20.12 -18.12
CA GLN A 76 10.85 19.06 -18.37
C GLN A 76 12.16 19.57 -18.94
N ASN A 77 12.15 20.75 -19.57
CA ASN A 77 13.35 21.45 -20.06
C ASN A 77 13.87 22.53 -19.09
N GLY A 78 13.43 22.49 -17.82
CA GLY A 78 13.99 23.33 -16.77
C GLY A 78 13.56 24.80 -16.81
N TYR A 79 12.40 25.13 -17.40
CA TYR A 79 11.87 26.50 -17.37
C TYR A 79 11.60 26.94 -15.93
N ALA A 80 12.39 27.93 -15.48
CA ALA A 80 12.50 28.27 -14.06
C ALA A 80 11.15 28.59 -13.37
N PRO A 81 10.20 29.37 -13.97
CA PRO A 81 8.89 29.61 -13.35
C PRO A 81 8.11 28.32 -13.08
N PHE A 82 8.07 27.41 -14.03
CA PHE A 82 7.31 26.15 -13.90
C PHE A 82 8.00 25.17 -12.99
N THR A 83 9.33 25.16 -12.95
CA THR A 83 10.11 24.40 -11.97
C THR A 83 9.82 24.90 -10.54
N ALA A 84 9.65 26.21 -10.35
CA ALA A 84 9.29 26.76 -9.05
C ALA A 84 7.86 26.35 -8.62
N ILE A 85 6.88 26.43 -9.51
CA ILE A 85 5.51 25.91 -9.26
C ILE A 85 5.56 24.42 -8.93
N TRP A 86 6.28 23.61 -9.73
CA TRP A 86 6.43 22.18 -9.50
C TRP A 86 6.99 21.85 -8.12
N LYS A 87 8.02 22.59 -7.67
CA LYS A 87 8.55 22.43 -6.31
C LYS A 87 7.48 22.68 -5.23
N HIS A 88 6.60 23.65 -5.43
CA HIS A 88 5.49 23.90 -4.52
C HIS A 88 4.46 22.78 -4.53
N ILE A 89 4.08 22.28 -5.74
CA ILE A 89 3.19 21.11 -5.88
C ILE A 89 3.77 19.94 -5.11
N MET A 90 5.05 19.64 -5.31
CA MET A 90 5.73 18.53 -4.64
C MET A 90 5.79 18.72 -3.12
N SER A 91 6.13 19.92 -2.65
CA SER A 91 6.21 20.19 -1.21
C SER A 91 4.87 19.99 -0.51
N VAL A 92 3.79 20.54 -1.08
CA VAL A 92 2.44 20.46 -0.51
C VAL A 92 1.92 19.01 -0.57
N SER A 93 2.08 18.34 -1.74
CA SER A 93 1.61 16.97 -1.94
C SER A 93 2.37 15.95 -1.09
N LEU A 94 3.70 16.08 -0.97
CA LEU A 94 4.51 15.18 -0.15
C LEU A 94 4.18 15.30 1.34
N ALA A 95 3.90 16.51 1.83
CA ALA A 95 3.51 16.71 3.22
C ALA A 95 2.19 15.98 3.54
N ASP A 96 1.20 16.08 2.65
CA ASP A 96 -0.09 15.40 2.80
C ASP A 96 0.04 13.88 2.67
N LEU A 97 0.79 13.40 1.66
CA LEU A 97 1.05 11.96 1.49
C LEU A 97 1.74 11.35 2.71
N LYS A 98 2.78 12.00 3.25
CA LYS A 98 3.47 11.53 4.46
C LYS A 98 2.56 11.48 5.67
N LYS A 99 1.66 12.45 5.83
CA LYS A 99 0.64 12.43 6.88
C LYS A 99 -0.28 11.21 6.73
N ASN A 100 -0.79 10.97 5.50
CA ASN A 100 -1.70 9.85 5.24
C ASN A 100 -1.02 8.49 5.41
N TYR A 101 0.22 8.33 4.96
CA TYR A 101 0.99 7.11 5.21
C TYR A 101 1.31 6.92 6.70
N GLY A 102 1.61 8.02 7.41
CA GLY A 102 1.79 7.96 8.87
C GLY A 102 0.52 7.50 9.61
N ASN A 103 -0.66 7.96 9.19
CA ASN A 103 -1.94 7.50 9.74
C ASN A 103 -2.20 6.00 9.48
N LEU A 104 -1.61 5.44 8.42
CA LEU A 104 -1.65 4.02 8.11
C LEU A 104 -0.50 3.23 8.76
N ASP A 105 0.38 3.86 9.53
CA ASP A 105 1.62 3.26 10.02
C ASP A 105 2.41 2.58 8.88
N VAL A 106 2.61 3.33 7.79
CA VAL A 106 3.37 2.90 6.61
C VAL A 106 4.53 3.86 6.40
N HIS A 107 5.74 3.30 6.32
CA HIS A 107 6.98 4.05 6.18
C HIS A 107 7.74 3.61 4.94
N PHE A 108 8.41 4.56 4.29
CA PHE A 108 9.24 4.31 3.11
C PHE A 108 10.62 4.93 3.31
N GLU A 109 11.66 4.20 2.97
CA GLU A 109 13.04 4.68 2.99
C GLU A 109 13.34 5.60 1.81
N LEU A 110 12.66 5.38 0.66
CA LEU A 110 12.87 6.14 -0.56
C LEU A 110 11.59 6.86 -0.98
N TRP A 111 11.74 8.16 -1.22
CA TRP A 111 10.70 9.02 -1.77
C TRP A 111 11.17 9.56 -3.10
N LYS A 112 10.85 8.84 -4.16
CA LYS A 112 11.29 9.11 -5.53
C LYS A 112 10.10 9.41 -6.45
N GLY A 113 10.38 10.00 -7.60
CA GLY A 113 9.40 10.28 -8.64
C GLY A 113 9.92 9.99 -10.04
N GLU A 114 9.05 10.14 -11.01
CA GLU A 114 9.39 10.07 -12.43
C GLU A 114 10.46 11.11 -12.81
N SER A 115 10.47 12.28 -12.13
CA SER A 115 11.45 13.33 -12.32
C SER A 115 12.88 12.89 -12.02
N ASP A 116 13.09 11.99 -11.07
CA ASP A 116 14.41 11.44 -10.72
C ASP A 116 15.01 10.61 -11.86
N ALA A 117 14.15 9.96 -12.65
CA ALA A 117 14.54 9.13 -13.78
C ALA A 117 14.97 9.95 -15.01
N GLN A 118 14.58 11.23 -15.10
CA GLN A 118 14.81 12.08 -16.28
C GLN A 118 16.28 12.09 -16.74
N LYS A 119 17.22 12.11 -15.81
CA LYS A 119 18.67 12.13 -16.11
C LYS A 119 19.19 10.87 -16.82
N TYR A 120 18.47 9.76 -16.71
CA TYR A 120 18.84 8.48 -17.35
C TYR A 120 18.23 8.31 -18.74
N ILE A 121 17.18 9.06 -19.09
CA ILE A 121 16.42 8.89 -20.33
C ILE A 121 17.27 9.09 -21.59
N PRO A 122 18.10 10.14 -21.73
CA PRO A 122 18.91 10.30 -22.93
C PRO A 122 19.86 9.13 -23.18
N TRP A 123 20.52 8.67 -22.12
CA TRP A 123 21.43 7.51 -22.18
C TRP A 123 20.65 6.23 -22.52
N LEU A 124 19.51 6.00 -21.88
CA LEU A 124 18.64 4.85 -22.12
C LEU A 124 18.21 4.73 -23.58
N ILE A 125 17.75 5.82 -24.18
CA ILE A 125 17.34 5.85 -25.59
C ILE A 125 18.51 5.50 -26.51
N GLN A 126 19.66 6.10 -26.27
CA GLN A 126 20.85 5.84 -27.07
C GLN A 126 21.33 4.38 -26.93
N ASP A 127 21.36 3.86 -25.70
CA ASP A 127 21.78 2.47 -25.42
C ASP A 127 20.88 1.44 -26.11
N LEU A 128 19.56 1.66 -26.09
CA LEU A 128 18.60 0.78 -26.79
C LEU A 128 18.82 0.79 -28.31
N GLN A 129 19.14 1.95 -28.90
CA GLN A 129 19.46 2.07 -30.33
C GLN A 129 20.79 1.42 -30.65
N ASP A 130 21.84 1.66 -29.87
CA ASP A 130 23.19 1.09 -30.07
C ASP A 130 23.19 -0.45 -29.97
N LYS A 131 22.33 -1.01 -29.11
CA LYS A 131 22.10 -2.45 -28.99
C LYS A 131 21.22 -3.01 -30.12
N GLY A 132 20.67 -2.18 -31.00
CA GLY A 132 19.77 -2.59 -32.06
C GLY A 132 18.42 -3.15 -31.56
N LEU A 133 18.05 -2.82 -30.32
CA LEU A 133 16.79 -3.24 -29.70
C LEU A 133 15.64 -2.28 -30.05
N ALA A 134 15.94 -1.00 -30.21
CA ALA A 134 14.95 0.02 -30.55
C ALA A 134 15.00 0.38 -32.04
N HIS A 135 13.82 0.49 -32.67
CA HIS A 135 13.67 0.89 -34.06
C HIS A 135 12.48 1.87 -34.24
N GLU A 136 12.49 2.61 -35.34
CA GLU A 136 11.41 3.56 -35.66
C GLU A 136 10.18 2.81 -36.17
N SER A 137 9.01 3.15 -35.63
CA SER A 137 7.69 2.66 -36.07
C SER A 137 6.68 3.80 -35.95
N ASP A 138 6.04 4.18 -37.05
CA ASP A 138 5.06 5.27 -37.14
C ASP A 138 5.55 6.60 -36.50
N GLY A 139 6.85 6.88 -36.64
CA GLY A 139 7.50 8.06 -36.06
C GLY A 139 7.84 7.97 -34.60
N ALA A 140 7.45 6.91 -33.92
CA ALA A 140 7.84 6.61 -32.53
C ALA A 140 9.04 5.65 -32.49
N LEU A 141 9.83 5.69 -31.42
CA LEU A 141 10.88 4.71 -31.17
C LEU A 141 10.30 3.60 -30.28
N VAL A 142 10.38 2.35 -30.75
CA VAL A 142 9.75 1.19 -30.10
C VAL A 142 10.75 0.06 -29.89
N VAL A 143 10.47 -0.81 -28.91
CA VAL A 143 11.19 -2.05 -28.65
C VAL A 143 10.21 -3.21 -28.75
N ASP A 144 10.48 -4.18 -29.59
CA ASP A 144 9.71 -5.40 -29.70
C ASP A 144 9.87 -6.27 -28.46
N ILE A 145 8.73 -6.64 -27.87
CA ILE A 145 8.69 -7.41 -26.62
C ILE A 145 8.13 -8.82 -26.78
N ALA A 146 7.68 -9.18 -27.98
CA ALA A 146 7.10 -10.50 -28.25
C ALA A 146 8.05 -11.64 -27.88
N GLU A 147 7.50 -12.69 -27.28
CA GLU A 147 8.19 -13.92 -26.93
C GLU A 147 7.47 -15.13 -27.51
N PRO A 148 8.17 -16.22 -27.86
CA PRO A 148 7.55 -17.42 -28.45
C PRO A 148 6.48 -18.08 -27.57
N THR A 149 6.48 -17.79 -26.28
CA THR A 149 5.54 -18.31 -25.28
C THR A 149 4.26 -17.51 -25.16
N ASP A 150 4.16 -16.38 -25.86
CA ASP A 150 2.97 -15.51 -25.78
C ASP A 150 1.75 -16.20 -26.39
N SER A 151 0.64 -16.21 -25.66
CA SER A 151 -0.64 -16.74 -26.13
C SER A 151 -1.37 -15.82 -27.12
N LYS A 152 -0.94 -14.56 -27.20
CA LYS A 152 -1.48 -13.51 -28.09
C LYS A 152 -0.36 -12.55 -28.48
N GLU A 153 -0.54 -11.87 -29.62
CA GLU A 153 0.35 -10.81 -30.02
C GLU A 153 0.33 -9.65 -29.02
N LEU A 154 1.50 -9.22 -28.58
CA LEU A 154 1.67 -8.07 -27.70
C LEU A 154 2.23 -6.88 -28.45
N PRO A 155 1.70 -5.66 -28.23
CA PRO A 155 2.22 -4.46 -28.87
C PRO A 155 3.63 -4.17 -28.36
N PRO A 156 4.50 -3.58 -29.20
CA PRO A 156 5.85 -3.19 -28.79
C PRO A 156 5.79 -2.12 -27.68
N CYS A 157 6.89 -2.02 -26.93
CA CYS A 157 7.05 -0.98 -25.91
C CYS A 157 7.51 0.31 -26.58
N ILE A 158 6.72 1.37 -26.47
CA ILE A 158 7.11 2.71 -26.97
C ILE A 158 8.05 3.34 -25.94
N VAL A 159 9.26 3.68 -26.36
CA VAL A 159 10.28 4.31 -25.48
C VAL A 159 10.49 5.80 -25.79
N ARG A 160 10.03 6.27 -26.94
CA ARG A 160 9.98 7.70 -27.30
C ARG A 160 8.82 7.93 -28.27
N LYS A 161 7.99 8.92 -28.01
CA LYS A 161 6.90 9.31 -28.90
C LYS A 161 7.42 9.99 -30.17
N SER A 162 6.55 10.10 -31.16
CA SER A 162 6.82 10.83 -32.42
C SER A 162 7.11 12.32 -32.21
N ASP A 163 6.58 12.93 -31.14
CA ASP A 163 6.86 14.32 -30.74
C ASP A 163 8.16 14.46 -29.90
N GLY A 164 8.90 13.36 -29.69
CA GLY A 164 10.14 13.34 -28.93
C GLY A 164 9.96 13.17 -27.41
N ALA A 165 8.72 13.18 -26.90
CA ALA A 165 8.45 13.09 -25.47
C ALA A 165 8.71 11.65 -24.93
N ALA A 166 9.19 11.58 -23.69
CA ALA A 166 9.26 10.33 -22.92
C ALA A 166 7.86 9.90 -22.47
N LEU A 167 7.72 8.60 -22.22
CA LEU A 167 6.51 7.96 -21.71
C LEU A 167 6.76 7.38 -20.32
N TYR A 168 5.70 6.92 -19.66
CA TYR A 168 5.79 6.17 -18.41
C TYR A 168 6.75 4.97 -18.51
N ALA A 169 6.72 4.21 -19.60
CA ALA A 169 7.65 3.10 -19.81
C ALA A 169 9.12 3.55 -19.81
N THR A 170 9.41 4.72 -20.34
CA THR A 170 10.76 5.27 -20.39
C THR A 170 11.23 5.72 -18.99
N SER A 171 10.37 6.39 -18.23
CA SER A 171 10.69 6.77 -16.84
C SER A 171 10.84 5.54 -15.94
N ASP A 172 9.99 4.52 -16.09
CA ASP A 172 10.13 3.27 -15.32
C ASP A 172 11.43 2.52 -15.64
N LEU A 173 11.83 2.46 -16.90
CA LEU A 173 13.13 1.90 -17.29
C LEU A 173 14.30 2.71 -16.70
N GLY A 174 14.22 4.05 -16.74
CA GLY A 174 15.18 4.94 -16.10
C GLY A 174 15.26 4.71 -14.59
N THR A 175 14.14 4.47 -13.95
CA THR A 175 14.03 4.12 -12.53
C THR A 175 14.68 2.78 -12.21
N ILE A 176 14.50 1.75 -13.05
CA ILE A 176 15.18 0.46 -12.90
C ILE A 176 16.69 0.64 -13.00
N ILE A 177 17.17 1.43 -13.95
CA ILE A 177 18.62 1.72 -14.12
C ILE A 177 19.18 2.42 -12.86
N GLU A 178 18.46 3.39 -12.30
CA GLU A 178 18.85 4.05 -11.05
C GLU A 178 18.96 3.04 -9.91
N ARG A 179 17.97 2.18 -9.73
CA ARG A 179 17.93 1.21 -8.64
C ARG A 179 18.97 0.11 -8.77
N GLU A 180 19.25 -0.36 -9.99
CA GLU A 180 20.35 -1.30 -10.23
C GLU A 180 21.70 -0.68 -9.88
N LYS A 181 21.89 0.60 -10.19
CA LYS A 181 23.11 1.33 -9.85
C LYS A 181 23.28 1.50 -8.34
N ASP A 182 22.20 1.87 -7.65
CA ASP A 182 22.26 2.30 -6.25
C ASP A 182 22.09 1.11 -5.26
N PHE A 183 21.32 0.07 -5.61
CA PHE A 183 20.90 -0.98 -4.69
C PHE A 183 21.14 -2.42 -5.18
N GLN A 184 21.19 -2.67 -6.48
CA GLN A 184 21.29 -4.01 -7.08
C GLN A 184 20.26 -5.00 -6.47
N PRO A 185 18.97 -4.73 -6.53
CA PRO A 185 17.97 -5.54 -5.86
C PRO A 185 17.88 -6.94 -6.47
N VAL A 186 17.65 -7.93 -5.62
CA VAL A 186 17.38 -9.31 -6.06
C VAL A 186 15.95 -9.52 -6.54
N LYS A 187 15.04 -8.61 -6.11
CA LYS A 187 13.62 -8.69 -6.43
C LYS A 187 13.00 -7.29 -6.50
N TYR A 188 12.24 -7.07 -7.58
CA TYR A 188 11.36 -5.91 -7.74
C TYR A 188 9.91 -6.34 -7.57
N ILE A 189 9.15 -5.61 -6.75
CA ILE A 189 7.71 -5.80 -6.59
C ILE A 189 7.03 -4.46 -6.88
N TYR A 190 6.33 -4.38 -8.01
CA TYR A 190 5.53 -3.22 -8.38
C TYR A 190 4.08 -3.47 -8.00
N ILE A 191 3.54 -2.63 -7.12
CA ILE A 191 2.16 -2.71 -6.64
C ILE A 191 1.38 -1.55 -7.26
N THR A 192 0.57 -1.84 -8.27
CA THR A 192 -0.22 -0.83 -8.98
C THR A 192 -1.59 -1.39 -9.37
N ASP A 193 -2.43 -0.57 -9.99
CA ASP A 193 -3.73 -1.03 -10.52
C ASP A 193 -3.53 -2.15 -11.56
N LYS A 194 -4.36 -3.20 -11.49
CA LYS A 194 -4.30 -4.36 -12.40
C LYS A 194 -4.41 -4.00 -13.88
N ARG A 195 -4.99 -2.84 -14.21
CA ARG A 195 -5.07 -2.33 -15.60
C ARG A 195 -3.70 -1.98 -16.18
N GLN A 196 -2.66 -1.86 -15.35
CA GLN A 196 -1.29 -1.58 -15.79
C GLN A 196 -0.47 -2.85 -16.08
N GLU A 197 -1.06 -4.05 -16.05
CA GLU A 197 -0.36 -5.32 -16.27
C GLU A 197 0.47 -5.32 -17.56
N LEU A 198 -0.13 -4.92 -18.70
CA LEU A 198 0.57 -4.89 -19.98
C LEU A 198 1.77 -3.93 -19.95
N HIS A 199 1.62 -2.78 -19.32
CA HIS A 199 2.71 -1.81 -19.15
C HIS A 199 3.92 -2.43 -18.44
N PHE A 200 3.70 -3.13 -17.32
CA PHE A 200 4.80 -3.78 -16.59
C PHE A 200 5.38 -4.99 -17.33
N VAL A 201 4.57 -5.75 -18.08
CA VAL A 201 5.09 -6.77 -19.00
C VAL A 201 6.04 -6.14 -20.01
N GLN A 202 5.68 -5.01 -20.62
CA GLN A 202 6.54 -4.30 -21.57
C GLN A 202 7.84 -3.83 -20.91
N VAL A 203 7.76 -3.12 -19.78
CA VAL A 203 8.91 -2.58 -19.05
C VAL A 203 9.87 -3.69 -18.63
N PHE A 204 9.36 -4.77 -18.03
CA PHE A 204 10.19 -5.89 -17.56
C PHE A 204 10.90 -6.61 -18.70
N ARG A 205 10.20 -6.84 -19.82
CA ARG A 205 10.81 -7.48 -20.99
C ARG A 205 11.90 -6.61 -21.62
N VAL A 206 11.67 -5.30 -21.72
CA VAL A 206 12.71 -4.38 -22.23
C VAL A 206 13.91 -4.37 -21.28
N ALA A 207 13.69 -4.26 -19.97
CA ALA A 207 14.78 -4.25 -18.98
C ALA A 207 15.64 -5.53 -19.07
N ARG A 208 15.00 -6.71 -19.25
CA ARG A 208 15.71 -7.99 -19.44
C ARG A 208 16.44 -8.07 -20.78
N LYS A 209 15.79 -7.72 -21.89
CA LYS A 209 16.38 -7.74 -23.24
C LYS A 209 17.59 -6.80 -23.33
N ALA A 210 17.50 -5.64 -22.71
CA ALA A 210 18.56 -4.65 -22.69
C ALA A 210 19.71 -4.97 -21.69
N GLY A 211 19.52 -5.98 -20.82
CA GLY A 211 20.48 -6.32 -19.79
C GLY A 211 20.61 -5.28 -18.69
N TYR A 212 19.53 -4.53 -18.42
CA TYR A 212 19.51 -3.54 -17.32
C TYR A 212 19.35 -4.20 -15.96
N VAL A 213 18.83 -5.41 -15.91
CA VAL A 213 18.72 -6.23 -14.70
C VAL A 213 19.46 -7.55 -14.91
N LYS A 214 19.94 -8.16 -13.83
CA LYS A 214 20.57 -9.48 -13.89
C LYS A 214 19.55 -10.55 -14.25
N PRO A 215 19.94 -11.65 -14.92
CA PRO A 215 19.03 -12.74 -15.29
C PRO A 215 18.27 -13.33 -14.10
N GLU A 216 18.92 -13.42 -12.94
CA GLU A 216 18.36 -13.95 -11.69
C GLU A 216 17.45 -13.00 -10.93
N THR A 217 17.45 -11.69 -11.26
CA THR A 217 16.60 -10.70 -10.60
C THR A 217 15.12 -10.98 -10.88
N GLU A 218 14.33 -11.17 -9.85
CA GLU A 218 12.89 -11.33 -9.99
C GLU A 218 12.22 -9.98 -10.22
N MET A 219 11.25 -9.92 -11.14
CA MET A 219 10.43 -8.74 -11.42
C MET A 219 8.96 -9.15 -11.39
N ILE A 220 8.22 -8.60 -10.46
CA ILE A 220 6.82 -8.97 -10.21
C ILE A 220 5.94 -7.73 -10.25
N HIS A 221 4.82 -7.82 -10.94
CA HIS A 221 3.73 -6.85 -10.87
C HIS A 221 2.57 -7.46 -10.08
N ILE A 222 2.18 -6.80 -8.99
CA ILE A 222 0.98 -7.12 -8.22
C ILE A 222 -0.08 -6.10 -8.60
N GLY A 223 -0.96 -6.50 -9.51
CA GLY A 223 -2.09 -5.68 -9.91
C GLY A 223 -3.21 -5.75 -8.89
N PHE A 224 -3.53 -4.64 -8.21
CA PHE A 224 -4.65 -4.62 -7.29
C PHE A 224 -5.98 -4.26 -7.97
N GLY A 225 -7.06 -4.79 -7.40
CA GLY A 225 -8.44 -4.51 -7.81
C GLY A 225 -8.96 -3.20 -7.24
N THR A 226 -10.25 -2.96 -7.46
CA THR A 226 -10.93 -1.74 -7.01
C THR A 226 -11.65 -1.98 -5.70
N MET A 227 -11.51 -1.06 -4.75
CA MET A 227 -12.37 -0.96 -3.58
C MET A 227 -13.68 -0.31 -3.99
N ASN A 228 -14.78 -1.05 -3.86
CA ASN A 228 -16.11 -0.60 -4.24
C ASN A 228 -16.98 -0.30 -3.01
N GLY A 229 -17.94 0.59 -3.17
CA GLY A 229 -19.00 0.80 -2.18
C GLY A 229 -20.05 -0.33 -2.21
N LYS A 230 -21.02 -0.26 -1.30
CA LYS A 230 -22.16 -1.23 -1.20
C LYS A 230 -22.99 -1.31 -2.50
N ASP A 231 -22.93 -0.28 -3.35
CA ASP A 231 -23.59 -0.22 -4.66
C ASP A 231 -22.77 -0.89 -5.79
N GLY A 232 -21.61 -1.49 -5.47
CA GLY A 232 -20.72 -2.14 -6.42
C GLY A 232 -19.95 -1.18 -7.33
N LYS A 233 -20.01 0.12 -7.08
CA LYS A 233 -19.24 1.13 -7.83
C LYS A 233 -18.03 1.56 -7.03
N PRO A 234 -16.99 2.14 -7.68
CA PRO A 234 -15.84 2.68 -6.97
C PRO A 234 -16.26 3.56 -5.81
N PHE A 235 -15.62 3.36 -4.66
CA PHE A 235 -16.00 3.99 -3.40
C PHE A 235 -15.97 5.53 -3.51
N LYS A 236 -17.09 6.18 -3.13
CA LYS A 236 -17.27 7.62 -3.25
C LYS A 236 -17.83 8.21 -1.96
N THR A 237 -17.64 9.51 -1.76
CA THR A 237 -18.29 10.24 -0.69
C THR A 237 -19.81 10.25 -0.89
N ARG A 238 -20.57 10.53 0.18
CA ARG A 238 -22.04 10.70 0.12
C ARG A 238 -22.46 11.80 -0.87
N GLU A 239 -21.60 12.77 -1.12
CA GLU A 239 -21.82 13.88 -2.06
C GLU A 239 -21.37 13.57 -3.50
N GLY A 240 -20.88 12.34 -3.77
CA GLY A 240 -20.53 11.88 -5.12
C GLY A 240 -19.08 12.09 -5.55
N GLY A 241 -18.23 12.67 -4.69
CA GLY A 241 -16.79 12.81 -4.90
C GLY A 241 -15.99 11.53 -4.55
N VAL A 242 -14.69 11.52 -4.85
CA VAL A 242 -13.78 10.47 -4.35
C VAL A 242 -13.58 10.68 -2.85
N MET A 243 -13.74 9.62 -2.04
CA MET A 243 -13.50 9.72 -0.60
C MET A 243 -11.99 9.87 -0.34
N ARG A 244 -11.63 10.89 0.45
CA ARG A 244 -10.25 11.05 0.93
C ARG A 244 -9.94 9.96 1.96
N LEU A 245 -8.73 9.40 1.87
CA LEU A 245 -8.28 8.38 2.81
C LEU A 245 -8.31 8.87 4.26
N GLU A 246 -7.94 10.12 4.51
CA GLU A 246 -8.00 10.74 5.84
C GLU A 246 -9.41 10.71 6.44
N HIS A 247 -10.45 11.03 5.64
CA HIS A 247 -11.83 10.98 6.11
C HIS A 247 -12.28 9.54 6.37
N LEU A 248 -11.89 8.59 5.52
CA LEU A 248 -12.19 7.19 5.72
C LEU A 248 -11.61 6.65 7.04
N ILE A 249 -10.36 6.99 7.34
CA ILE A 249 -9.70 6.61 8.60
C ILE A 249 -10.45 7.22 9.78
N ALA A 250 -10.76 8.53 9.73
CA ALA A 250 -11.49 9.22 10.79
C ALA A 250 -12.89 8.63 11.03
N ASP A 251 -13.62 8.29 9.97
CA ASP A 251 -14.96 7.66 10.07
C ASP A 251 -14.88 6.27 10.74
N ILE A 252 -13.83 5.49 10.42
CA ILE A 252 -13.60 4.18 11.03
C ILE A 252 -13.24 4.33 12.51
N ASP A 253 -12.32 5.24 12.85
CA ASP A 253 -11.90 5.48 14.22
C ASP A 253 -13.07 5.91 15.11
N GLU A 254 -13.92 6.82 14.61
CA GLU A 254 -15.12 7.27 15.33
C GLU A 254 -16.13 6.13 15.52
N ALA A 255 -16.33 5.29 14.49
CA ALA A 255 -17.23 4.15 14.58
C ALA A 255 -16.75 3.10 15.60
N VAL A 256 -15.42 2.83 15.63
CA VAL A 256 -14.80 1.94 16.62
C VAL A 256 -14.86 2.55 18.03
N TYR A 257 -14.53 3.84 18.16
CA TYR A 257 -14.60 4.56 19.43
C TYR A 257 -16.01 4.49 20.05
N SER A 258 -17.03 4.78 19.24
CA SER A 258 -18.42 4.69 19.69
C SER A 258 -18.76 3.30 20.22
N ARG A 259 -18.31 2.25 19.53
CA ARG A 259 -18.54 0.86 19.93
C ARG A 259 -17.82 0.46 21.21
N ILE A 260 -16.59 0.95 21.44
CA ILE A 260 -15.84 0.75 22.70
C ILE A 260 -16.56 1.45 23.84
N MET A 261 -17.05 2.67 23.65
CA MET A 261 -17.72 3.47 24.68
C MET A 261 -19.11 2.93 25.08
N GLU A 262 -19.79 2.18 24.21
CA GLU A 262 -21.02 1.47 24.58
C GLU A 262 -20.82 0.54 25.78
N ASN A 263 -19.65 -0.10 25.88
CA ASN A 263 -19.31 -1.04 26.96
C ASN A 263 -18.74 -0.36 28.21
N ARG A 264 -18.40 0.92 28.18
CA ARG A 264 -17.85 1.73 29.30
C ARG A 264 -16.71 1.05 30.08
N SER A 265 -15.86 0.31 29.41
CA SER A 265 -14.81 -0.53 30.04
C SER A 265 -13.48 0.20 30.26
N MET A 266 -13.33 1.41 29.70
CA MET A 266 -12.12 2.21 29.78
C MET A 266 -12.43 3.71 29.79
N ASP A 267 -11.45 4.54 30.16
CA ASP A 267 -11.61 6.00 30.10
C ASP A 267 -11.57 6.53 28.65
N GLU A 268 -11.96 7.78 28.48
CA GLU A 268 -12.11 8.39 27.15
C GLU A 268 -10.77 8.47 26.39
N ALA A 269 -9.66 8.74 27.06
CA ALA A 269 -8.35 8.87 26.45
C ALA A 269 -7.83 7.50 25.97
N GLU A 270 -7.95 6.48 26.81
CA GLU A 270 -7.61 5.09 26.49
C GLU A 270 -8.51 4.56 25.37
N ALA A 271 -9.81 4.89 25.38
CA ALA A 271 -10.75 4.48 24.36
C ALA A 271 -10.42 5.09 22.97
N LYS A 272 -10.00 6.35 22.92
CA LYS A 272 -9.56 7.00 21.69
C LYS A 272 -8.29 6.38 21.11
N GLU A 273 -7.32 6.07 21.95
CA GLU A 273 -6.08 5.42 21.52
C GLU A 273 -6.35 3.99 21.03
N THR A 274 -7.12 3.23 21.77
CA THR A 274 -7.54 1.88 21.36
C THR A 274 -8.34 1.92 20.06
N ALA A 275 -9.21 2.90 19.87
CA ALA A 275 -10.00 3.05 18.65
C ALA A 275 -9.13 3.24 17.41
N LYS A 276 -8.05 4.02 17.49
CA LYS A 276 -7.10 4.18 16.39
C LYS A 276 -6.40 2.86 16.03
N ILE A 277 -5.92 2.12 17.04
CA ILE A 277 -5.25 0.82 16.81
C ILE A 277 -6.23 -0.15 16.15
N VAL A 278 -7.44 -0.26 16.68
CA VAL A 278 -8.47 -1.18 16.18
C VAL A 278 -9.04 -0.73 14.84
N GLY A 279 -9.20 0.57 14.63
CA GLY A 279 -9.64 1.15 13.36
C GLY A 279 -8.63 0.89 12.24
N LEU A 280 -7.35 1.11 12.53
CA LEU A 280 -6.27 0.79 11.60
C LEU A 280 -6.22 -0.70 11.27
N ALA A 281 -6.38 -1.56 12.26
CA ALA A 281 -6.44 -3.01 12.06
C ALA A 281 -7.66 -3.41 11.22
N ALA A 282 -8.83 -2.80 11.45
CA ALA A 282 -10.03 -3.04 10.66
C ALA A 282 -9.80 -2.71 9.18
N LEU A 283 -9.17 -1.59 8.90
CA LEU A 283 -8.86 -1.14 7.53
C LEU A 283 -7.82 -2.04 6.86
N LYS A 284 -6.62 -2.19 7.46
CA LYS A 284 -5.52 -2.99 6.89
C LYS A 284 -5.92 -4.45 6.70
N TYR A 285 -6.50 -5.07 7.72
CA TYR A 285 -6.94 -6.45 7.63
C TYR A 285 -8.07 -6.64 6.62
N GLY A 286 -9.02 -5.71 6.59
CA GLY A 286 -10.12 -5.72 5.65
C GLY A 286 -9.65 -5.71 4.20
N ASP A 287 -8.64 -4.90 3.88
CA ASP A 287 -8.00 -4.86 2.57
C ASP A 287 -7.15 -6.12 2.30
N LEU A 288 -6.18 -6.41 3.16
CA LEU A 288 -5.19 -7.48 2.97
C LEU A 288 -5.79 -8.90 3.03
N SER A 289 -6.98 -9.08 3.60
CA SER A 289 -7.69 -10.36 3.62
C SER A 289 -8.27 -10.74 2.25
N ASN A 290 -8.33 -9.82 1.31
CA ASN A 290 -8.75 -10.08 -0.06
C ASN A 290 -7.54 -10.45 -0.93
N GLN A 291 -7.78 -11.28 -1.96
CA GLN A 291 -6.77 -11.51 -2.99
C GLN A 291 -6.55 -10.19 -3.74
N ALA A 292 -5.30 -9.73 -3.83
CA ALA A 292 -4.96 -8.41 -4.35
C ALA A 292 -5.64 -8.06 -5.68
N SER A 293 -5.64 -8.98 -6.66
CA SER A 293 -6.19 -8.75 -8.01
C SER A 293 -7.73 -8.69 -8.09
N LYS A 294 -8.45 -9.00 -7.00
CA LYS A 294 -9.92 -8.98 -6.99
C LYS A 294 -10.46 -7.65 -6.50
N ASP A 295 -11.53 -7.21 -7.15
CA ASP A 295 -12.36 -6.12 -6.62
C ASP A 295 -13.10 -6.61 -5.38
N TYR A 296 -13.28 -5.74 -4.39
CA TYR A 296 -14.03 -6.07 -3.18
C TYR A 296 -14.95 -4.92 -2.74
N ILE A 297 -15.95 -5.25 -1.92
CA ILE A 297 -16.87 -4.27 -1.36
C ILE A 297 -16.36 -3.86 0.02
N PHE A 298 -16.11 -2.54 0.17
CA PHE A 298 -15.83 -1.93 1.45
C PHE A 298 -17.15 -1.66 2.20
N ASP A 299 -17.29 -2.28 3.35
CA ASP A 299 -18.41 -2.10 4.26
C ASP A 299 -17.86 -1.82 5.67
N THR A 300 -17.99 -0.58 6.13
CA THR A 300 -17.47 -0.15 7.44
C THR A 300 -18.02 -1.00 8.55
N ASP A 301 -19.37 -1.26 8.58
CA ASP A 301 -20.01 -2.06 9.63
C ASP A 301 -19.44 -3.47 9.73
N ARG A 302 -19.14 -4.08 8.58
CA ARG A 302 -18.51 -5.39 8.50
C ARG A 302 -17.05 -5.35 8.98
N PHE A 303 -16.27 -4.34 8.56
CA PHE A 303 -14.84 -4.27 8.85
C PHE A 303 -14.55 -4.01 10.33
N ILE A 304 -15.40 -3.20 11.01
CA ILE A 304 -15.28 -2.93 12.44
C ILE A 304 -15.97 -3.98 13.32
N SER A 305 -16.53 -5.05 12.74
CA SER A 305 -17.17 -6.11 13.50
C SER A 305 -16.16 -6.91 14.34
N PHE A 306 -16.55 -7.21 15.58
CA PHE A 306 -15.81 -8.12 16.48
C PHE A 306 -16.17 -9.60 16.25
N GLU A 307 -16.87 -9.89 15.16
CA GLU A 307 -17.25 -11.24 14.75
C GLU A 307 -16.89 -11.47 13.28
N GLY A 308 -16.57 -12.72 12.94
CA GLY A 308 -16.21 -13.10 11.59
C GLY A 308 -14.73 -12.85 11.27
N ASN A 309 -14.39 -12.85 9.97
CA ASN A 309 -13.01 -12.68 9.49
C ASN A 309 -12.67 -11.19 9.39
N THR A 310 -12.32 -10.56 10.51
CA THR A 310 -12.07 -9.12 10.64
C THR A 310 -10.85 -8.84 11.52
N GLY A 311 -10.20 -7.68 11.32
CA GLY A 311 -9.11 -7.21 12.17
C GLY A 311 -9.49 -7.15 13.66
N PRO A 312 -10.60 -6.47 14.03
CA PRO A 312 -11.05 -6.40 15.42
C PRO A 312 -11.29 -7.77 16.07
N TYR A 313 -11.79 -8.75 15.34
CA TYR A 313 -11.93 -10.12 15.87
C TYR A 313 -10.59 -10.77 16.22
N ILE A 314 -9.58 -10.60 15.37
CA ILE A 314 -8.23 -11.11 15.63
C ILE A 314 -7.63 -10.43 16.86
N LEU A 315 -7.70 -9.08 16.92
CA LEU A 315 -7.19 -8.32 18.05
C LEU A 315 -7.90 -8.70 19.36
N TYR A 316 -9.22 -8.86 19.34
CA TYR A 316 -9.99 -9.30 20.50
C TYR A 316 -9.54 -10.69 20.98
N THR A 317 -9.23 -11.59 20.06
CA THR A 317 -8.68 -12.91 20.41
C THR A 317 -7.33 -12.78 21.12
N ILE A 318 -6.42 -11.94 20.61
CA ILE A 318 -5.12 -11.69 21.23
C ILE A 318 -5.28 -11.09 22.62
N VAL A 319 -6.12 -10.06 22.77
CA VAL A 319 -6.39 -9.41 24.07
C VAL A 319 -7.01 -10.38 25.08
N ARG A 320 -7.90 -11.27 24.63
CA ARG A 320 -8.44 -12.36 25.45
C ARG A 320 -7.33 -13.25 25.99
N ILE A 321 -6.39 -13.67 25.16
CA ILE A 321 -5.24 -14.48 25.61
C ILE A 321 -4.39 -13.70 26.60
N LYS A 322 -4.07 -12.42 26.32
CA LYS A 322 -3.35 -11.53 27.24
C LYS A 322 -4.05 -11.49 28.62
N SER A 323 -5.37 -11.33 28.66
CA SER A 323 -6.15 -11.31 29.89
C SER A 323 -6.05 -12.60 30.69
N ILE A 324 -6.09 -13.78 30.03
CA ILE A 324 -5.93 -15.08 30.68
C ILE A 324 -4.53 -15.19 31.27
N LEU A 325 -3.50 -14.84 30.54
CA LEU A 325 -2.11 -14.89 30.99
C LEU A 325 -1.84 -13.94 32.18
N ASN A 326 -2.44 -12.73 32.13
CA ASN A 326 -2.34 -11.78 33.24
C ASN A 326 -3.01 -12.31 34.51
N LYS A 327 -4.21 -12.89 34.43
CA LYS A 327 -4.87 -13.55 35.56
C LYS A 327 -4.07 -14.72 36.11
N TYR A 328 -3.39 -15.48 35.25
CA TYR A 328 -2.49 -16.55 35.69
C TYR A 328 -1.31 -15.98 36.47
N LYS A 329 -0.69 -14.86 36.02
CA LYS A 329 0.40 -14.18 36.75
C LYS A 329 -0.08 -13.62 38.09
N GLU A 330 -1.25 -12.99 38.17
CA GLU A 330 -1.86 -12.46 39.37
C GLU A 330 -2.09 -13.57 40.44
N ASN A 331 -2.37 -14.80 40.00
CA ASN A 331 -2.51 -15.97 40.85
C ASN A 331 -1.16 -16.66 41.18
N GLY A 332 -0.03 -15.98 40.97
CA GLY A 332 1.31 -16.50 41.32
C GLY A 332 1.96 -17.38 40.25
N GLY A 333 1.34 -17.52 39.08
CA GLY A 333 1.90 -18.23 37.94
C GLY A 333 3.03 -17.48 37.27
N GLN A 334 4.00 -18.18 36.70
CA GLN A 334 5.10 -17.59 35.93
C GLN A 334 4.86 -17.81 34.46
N VAL A 335 4.88 -16.71 33.69
CA VAL A 335 4.86 -16.71 32.23
C VAL A 335 6.13 -15.99 31.78
N THR A 336 7.02 -16.71 31.10
CA THR A 336 8.17 -16.08 30.41
C THR A 336 7.71 -15.51 29.11
N GLU A 337 8.23 -14.36 28.72
CA GLU A 337 7.87 -13.72 27.43
C GLU A 337 8.22 -14.62 26.23
N GLU A 338 9.26 -15.43 26.36
CA GLU A 338 9.69 -16.37 25.33
C GLU A 338 8.80 -17.63 25.23
N GLY A 339 7.94 -17.89 26.23
CA GLY A 339 6.96 -19.00 26.21
C GLY A 339 7.56 -20.40 26.06
N SER A 340 8.88 -20.51 25.94
CA SER A 340 9.58 -21.70 25.49
C SER A 340 9.87 -22.72 26.56
N GLU A 341 9.68 -22.39 27.83
CA GLU A 341 10.07 -23.29 28.95
C GLU A 341 8.96 -24.24 29.38
N LYS A 342 7.69 -23.97 29.01
CA LYS A 342 6.59 -24.85 29.41
C LYS A 342 6.41 -25.95 28.38
N LYS A 343 6.55 -27.19 28.82
CA LYS A 343 6.37 -28.37 27.96
C LYS A 343 4.91 -28.53 27.59
N ILE A 344 4.60 -28.45 26.28
CA ILE A 344 3.29 -28.78 25.77
C ILE A 344 3.14 -30.30 25.76
N LEU A 345 2.11 -30.79 26.43
CA LEU A 345 1.80 -32.23 26.56
C LEU A 345 0.95 -32.68 25.34
N PRO A 346 0.85 -33.99 25.07
CA PRO A 346 -0.09 -34.52 24.11
C PRO A 346 -1.53 -34.07 24.41
N ALA A 347 -2.27 -33.70 23.36
CA ALA A 347 -3.64 -33.18 23.51
C ALA A 347 -4.56 -34.21 24.19
N LYS A 348 -5.35 -33.76 25.17
CA LYS A 348 -6.38 -34.54 25.84
C LYS A 348 -7.75 -34.45 25.20
N GLY A 349 -8.01 -33.34 24.47
CA GLY A 349 -9.29 -33.04 23.84
C GLY A 349 -9.18 -32.71 22.34
N ALA A 350 -10.33 -32.73 21.65
CA ALA A 350 -10.38 -32.50 20.24
C ALA A 350 -10.05 -31.05 19.87
N SER A 351 -10.55 -30.06 20.62
CA SER A 351 -10.26 -28.63 20.40
C SER A 351 -8.80 -28.27 20.70
N GLU A 352 -8.20 -28.86 21.75
CA GLU A 352 -6.77 -28.71 22.01
C GLU A 352 -5.93 -29.25 20.84
N LYS A 353 -6.26 -30.47 20.38
CA LYS A 353 -5.57 -31.07 19.21
C LYS A 353 -5.73 -30.19 17.96
N ALA A 354 -6.91 -29.66 17.71
CA ALA A 354 -7.17 -28.78 16.56
C ALA A 354 -6.32 -27.50 16.63
N LEU A 355 -6.19 -26.89 17.80
CA LEU A 355 -5.32 -25.74 18.01
C LEU A 355 -3.84 -26.05 17.75
N MET A 356 -3.34 -27.20 18.29
CA MET A 356 -1.97 -27.64 18.03
C MET A 356 -1.71 -27.90 16.55
N LEU A 357 -2.64 -28.53 15.84
CA LEU A 357 -2.52 -28.78 14.41
C LEU A 357 -2.56 -27.48 13.60
N GLN A 358 -3.34 -26.49 14.02
CA GLN A 358 -3.36 -25.19 13.34
C GLN A 358 -2.04 -24.45 13.53
N LEU A 359 -1.46 -24.47 14.74
CA LEU A 359 -0.14 -23.90 15.02
C LEU A 359 0.96 -24.55 14.16
N SER A 360 0.90 -25.88 13.94
CA SER A 360 1.93 -26.59 13.17
C SER A 360 2.00 -26.19 11.69
N LYS A 361 0.96 -25.52 11.15
CA LYS A 361 0.93 -25.03 9.75
C LYS A 361 1.68 -23.71 9.56
N TYR A 362 2.16 -23.06 10.62
CA TYR A 362 2.72 -21.71 10.57
C TYR A 362 3.81 -21.56 9.51
N ASN A 363 4.83 -22.41 9.52
CA ASN A 363 5.95 -22.30 8.58
C ASN A 363 5.48 -22.43 7.13
N GLU A 364 4.64 -23.42 6.83
CA GLU A 364 4.09 -23.63 5.49
C GLU A 364 3.31 -22.41 4.98
N VAL A 365 2.50 -21.80 5.86
CA VAL A 365 1.71 -20.62 5.49
C VAL A 365 2.60 -19.41 5.21
N ILE A 366 3.63 -19.18 6.04
CA ILE A 366 4.56 -18.07 5.83
C ILE A 366 5.36 -18.25 4.54
N GLU A 367 5.89 -19.46 4.30
CA GLU A 367 6.64 -19.78 3.07
C GLU A 367 5.76 -19.59 1.81
N ASN A 368 4.54 -20.10 1.83
CA ASN A 368 3.60 -19.93 0.71
C ASN A 368 3.15 -18.48 0.54
N GLY A 369 2.88 -17.76 1.64
CA GLY A 369 2.54 -16.35 1.61
C GLY A 369 3.64 -15.49 0.99
N PHE A 370 4.91 -15.77 1.33
CA PHE A 370 6.08 -15.12 0.77
C PHE A 370 6.28 -15.48 -0.71
N ALA A 371 6.27 -16.76 -1.05
CA ALA A 371 6.52 -17.23 -2.41
C ALA A 371 5.48 -16.69 -3.41
N GLU A 372 4.22 -16.62 -3.00
CA GLU A 372 3.12 -16.13 -3.84
C GLU A 372 2.85 -14.61 -3.67
N THR A 373 3.58 -13.94 -2.77
CA THR A 373 3.35 -12.52 -2.42
C THR A 373 1.87 -12.29 -2.06
N ALA A 374 1.33 -13.15 -1.18
CA ALA A 374 -0.10 -13.33 -0.93
C ALA A 374 -0.47 -13.12 0.56
N PRO A 375 -0.55 -11.87 1.06
CA PRO A 375 -0.86 -11.59 2.46
C PRO A 375 -2.23 -12.13 2.90
N HIS A 376 -3.18 -12.28 2.00
CA HIS A 376 -4.49 -12.87 2.32
C HIS A 376 -4.41 -14.31 2.83
N LYS A 377 -3.36 -15.08 2.52
CA LYS A 377 -3.13 -16.41 3.08
C LYS A 377 -2.77 -16.35 4.56
N ILE A 378 -2.00 -15.33 4.95
CA ILE A 378 -1.69 -15.07 6.36
C ILE A 378 -2.98 -14.67 7.09
N CYS A 379 -3.79 -13.78 6.53
CA CYS A 379 -5.09 -13.40 7.09
C CYS A 379 -6.00 -14.61 7.31
N GLN A 380 -6.10 -15.50 6.32
CA GLN A 380 -6.90 -16.73 6.44
C GLN A 380 -6.38 -17.63 7.56
N TYR A 381 -5.07 -17.81 7.63
CA TYR A 381 -4.43 -18.64 8.67
C TYR A 381 -4.71 -18.11 10.08
N ILE A 382 -4.52 -16.81 10.34
CA ILE A 382 -4.74 -16.26 11.68
C ILE A 382 -6.20 -16.26 12.06
N TYR A 383 -7.12 -16.13 11.12
CA TYR A 383 -8.54 -16.32 11.38
C TYR A 383 -8.88 -17.75 11.80
N GLU A 384 -8.34 -18.75 11.11
CA GLU A 384 -8.50 -20.16 11.49
C GLU A 384 -7.86 -20.47 12.84
N LEU A 385 -6.67 -19.90 13.11
CA LEU A 385 -5.97 -20.04 14.40
C LEU A 385 -6.78 -19.40 15.54
N ALA A 386 -7.33 -18.21 15.31
CA ALA A 386 -8.20 -17.55 16.29
C ALA A 386 -9.47 -18.37 16.60
N ASN A 387 -10.09 -18.95 15.57
CA ASN A 387 -11.24 -19.85 15.75
C ASN A 387 -10.87 -21.11 16.53
N ALA A 388 -9.73 -21.73 16.22
CA ALA A 388 -9.25 -22.91 16.94
C ALA A 388 -8.97 -22.60 18.40
N PHE A 389 -8.37 -21.45 18.70
CA PHE A 389 -8.18 -20.98 20.06
C PHE A 389 -9.50 -20.72 20.79
N ASN A 390 -10.45 -20.04 20.16
CA ASN A 390 -11.74 -19.74 20.78
C ASN A 390 -12.52 -21.02 21.10
N SER A 391 -12.45 -22.05 20.23
CA SER A 391 -13.02 -23.37 20.52
C SER A 391 -12.33 -24.05 21.71
N PHE A 392 -10.99 -24.04 21.76
CA PHE A 392 -10.23 -24.57 22.89
C PHE A 392 -10.57 -23.84 24.19
N TYR A 393 -10.64 -22.51 24.17
CA TYR A 393 -10.99 -21.69 25.33
C TYR A 393 -12.40 -21.98 25.87
N HIS A 394 -13.36 -22.20 24.96
CA HIS A 394 -14.73 -22.53 25.33
C HIS A 394 -14.83 -23.91 25.98
N ASP A 395 -14.11 -24.91 25.47
CA ASP A 395 -14.19 -26.29 25.90
C ASP A 395 -13.32 -26.57 27.12
N THR A 396 -12.37 -25.67 27.49
CA THR A 396 -11.31 -25.95 28.47
C THR A 396 -11.28 -24.92 29.59
N LYS A 397 -11.33 -25.37 30.81
CA LYS A 397 -11.18 -24.53 32.03
C LYS A 397 -9.70 -24.30 32.36
N ILE A 398 -9.00 -23.49 31.54
CA ILE A 398 -7.55 -23.31 31.57
C ILE A 398 -7.02 -22.98 32.98
N LEU A 399 -7.56 -21.94 33.62
CA LEU A 399 -7.09 -21.45 34.90
C LEU A 399 -7.53 -22.32 36.08
N SER A 400 -8.60 -23.09 35.93
CA SER A 400 -9.18 -23.96 36.96
C SER A 400 -8.74 -25.41 36.79
N GLU A 401 -7.80 -25.73 35.89
CA GLU A 401 -7.20 -27.08 35.79
C GLU A 401 -6.47 -27.40 37.07
N GLU A 402 -6.74 -28.58 37.63
CA GLU A 402 -6.20 -29.02 38.92
C GLU A 402 -4.80 -29.62 38.79
N ASP A 403 -4.54 -30.33 37.68
CA ASP A 403 -3.21 -30.90 37.41
C ASP A 403 -2.24 -29.79 36.98
N PRO A 404 -1.21 -29.48 37.79
CA PRO A 404 -0.27 -28.40 37.48
C PRO A 404 0.46 -28.59 36.14
N ALA A 405 0.80 -29.84 35.78
CA ALA A 405 1.51 -30.10 34.51
C ALA A 405 0.61 -29.86 33.28
N VAL A 406 -0.67 -30.18 33.38
CA VAL A 406 -1.67 -29.93 32.37
C VAL A 406 -1.97 -28.44 32.25
N LYS A 407 -2.13 -27.76 33.40
CA LYS A 407 -2.30 -26.29 33.42
C LYS A 407 -1.13 -25.59 32.76
N ASP A 408 0.10 -25.97 33.08
CA ASP A 408 1.31 -25.43 32.48
C ASP A 408 1.37 -25.69 30.98
N SER A 409 0.92 -26.87 30.52
CA SER A 409 0.78 -27.19 29.10
C SER A 409 -0.22 -26.22 28.40
N TYR A 410 -1.37 -25.97 29.02
CA TYR A 410 -2.36 -25.03 28.45
C TYR A 410 -1.82 -23.60 28.40
N ILE A 411 -1.14 -23.13 29.44
CA ILE A 411 -0.50 -21.82 29.49
C ILE A 411 0.58 -21.72 28.39
N GLY A 412 1.41 -22.74 28.20
CA GLY A 412 2.38 -22.81 27.10
C GLY A 412 1.72 -22.75 25.76
N LEU A 413 0.64 -23.50 25.54
CA LEU A 413 -0.09 -23.55 24.26
C LEU A 413 -0.73 -22.20 23.90
N ILE A 414 -1.39 -21.52 24.84
CA ILE A 414 -1.99 -20.20 24.57
C ILE A 414 -0.94 -19.10 24.46
N THR A 415 0.19 -19.21 25.14
CA THR A 415 1.32 -18.27 24.95
C THR A 415 1.90 -18.39 23.55
N LEU A 416 2.09 -19.61 23.05
CA LEU A 416 2.52 -19.86 21.67
C LEU A 416 1.49 -19.32 20.67
N THR A 417 0.20 -19.54 20.93
CA THR A 417 -0.88 -19.04 20.08
C THR A 417 -0.85 -17.51 19.99
N ARG A 418 -0.76 -16.81 21.12
CA ARG A 418 -0.63 -15.34 21.16
C ARG A 418 0.55 -14.88 20.32
N ARG A 419 1.74 -15.43 20.58
CA ARG A 419 2.95 -15.07 19.85
C ARG A 419 2.82 -15.26 18.34
N THR A 420 2.24 -16.38 17.92
CA THR A 420 2.01 -16.67 16.50
C THR A 420 1.06 -15.64 15.88
N LEU A 421 -0.04 -15.30 16.56
CA LEU A 421 -0.97 -14.26 16.10
C LEU A 421 -0.29 -12.89 16.02
N GLU A 422 0.45 -12.49 17.07
CA GLU A 422 1.16 -11.19 17.12
C GLU A 422 2.24 -11.08 16.01
N ILE A 423 3.00 -12.14 15.76
CA ILE A 423 3.96 -12.16 14.64
C ILE A 423 3.24 -11.98 13.31
N CYS A 424 2.15 -12.73 13.07
CA CYS A 424 1.42 -12.66 11.81
C CYS A 424 0.76 -11.30 11.59
N ILE A 425 0.14 -10.68 12.61
CA ILE A 425 -0.42 -9.33 12.46
C ILE A 425 0.68 -8.29 12.23
N GLY A 426 1.85 -8.46 12.87
CA GLY A 426 3.03 -7.63 12.64
C GLY A 426 3.51 -7.67 11.19
N LEU A 427 3.48 -8.85 10.52
CA LEU A 427 3.75 -8.99 9.09
C LEU A 427 2.73 -8.24 8.21
N LEU A 428 1.52 -8.01 8.71
CA LEU A 428 0.48 -7.22 8.06
C LEU A 428 0.53 -5.72 8.43
N GLY A 429 1.53 -5.30 9.24
CA GLY A 429 1.64 -3.92 9.72
C GLY A 429 0.53 -3.55 10.71
N ILE A 430 0.11 -4.49 11.57
CA ILE A 430 -0.95 -4.32 12.56
C ILE A 430 -0.37 -4.61 13.94
N GLU A 431 -0.74 -3.79 14.92
CA GLU A 431 -0.41 -4.00 16.33
C GLU A 431 -1.64 -4.37 17.16
N ALA A 432 -1.45 -5.08 18.25
CA ALA A 432 -2.52 -5.43 19.17
C ALA A 432 -2.47 -4.56 20.41
N PRO A 433 -3.62 -3.97 20.84
CA PRO A 433 -3.69 -3.21 22.08
C PRO A 433 -3.53 -4.14 23.29
N GLU A 434 -3.21 -3.55 24.45
CA GLU A 434 -3.14 -4.32 25.69
C GLU A 434 -4.53 -4.67 26.24
N ARG A 435 -5.52 -3.82 25.99
CA ARG A 435 -6.92 -3.96 26.42
C ARG A 435 -7.87 -3.53 25.31
N MET A 436 -9.05 -4.10 25.35
CA MET A 436 -10.06 -3.83 24.33
C MET A 436 -11.48 -4.03 24.89
#